data_a788c7370b4754461e57cd966ca43779
#
_entry.id   a788c7370b4754461e57cd966ca43779
#
_cell.length_a   1.000
_cell.length_b   1.000
_cell.length_c   1.000
_cell.angle_alpha   90.00
_cell.angle_beta   90.00
_cell.angle_gamma   90.00
#
_symmetry.space_group_name_H-M   'P 1'
#
loop_
_entity.id
_entity.type
_entity.pdbx_description
1 polymer ?
#
loop_
_entity_poly.entity_id
_entity_poly.type
_entity_poly.pdbx_seq_one_letter_code
_entity_poly.pdbx_strand_id
1 'polypeptide(L)'
;MVTQLRSQLAARSWLVVAGVAAGLCFLGLWVLAAPGAGASTSGPRVVGAVYTQTNSPSGNSVVVFNRFANGKLKKRQSVSTGGKGSTQSVGCGPGCPILDSQTAVVVSKSGKFVFAVNAGSDTVTSFRKTPSGLKRVSQVSSGGKMPESLALHGNLLYVLNVATENGTSTGNIYGLRISSSGKLSPVGSSRPLANLAPPDHSADPRAMDFKPNGKVIVVTELAAGFMGTGPPGRIDTFVVGSNGKAGPAVAHPTSDALPFGFAFDNRGHVVVSQIRSPAGNVDGSISTYKVTDSGGVTPIDTKPSSGILPCWVAVSSDGRYAYLVNTGAGHPAPVTRFRVGSTGALTPLSPPAASRSGEFARTDAAFSRGSTFLYVLAPKVGPGNASHIDEYRRTANGGLKFIGSTQPGANIGIGATGLAAR
;
A
#
# COMPACT_ATOMS: atom_id res chain seq x y z
N MET A 1 13.44 62.54 3.69
CA MET A 1 12.44 63.37 4.33
C MET A 1 11.91 62.55 5.49
N VAL A 2 12.58 62.54 6.69
CA VAL A 2 12.26 63.35 7.82
C VAL A 2 10.85 63.04 8.31
N THR A 3 10.54 62.54 9.54
CA THR A 3 11.03 62.78 10.91
C THR A 3 10.27 61.82 11.84
N GLN A 4 10.85 61.01 12.69
CA GLN A 4 11.09 61.17 14.12
C GLN A 4 9.97 61.78 15.00
N LEU A 5 9.68 61.08 16.10
CA LEU A 5 9.63 61.50 17.51
C LEU A 5 8.89 60.45 18.35
N ARG A 6 9.51 59.73 19.27
CA ARG A 6 9.93 60.01 20.68
C ARG A 6 8.77 60.29 21.62
N SER A 7 8.62 59.43 22.60
CA SER A 7 8.92 59.48 24.06
C SER A 7 7.68 59.83 24.89
N GLN A 8 7.40 59.43 26.17
CA GLN A 8 8.12 59.21 27.43
C GLN A 8 7.15 58.54 28.44
N LEU A 9 7.55 57.67 29.27
CA LEU A 9 7.84 57.73 30.72
C LEU A 9 6.88 58.45 31.70
N ALA A 10 6.40 57.70 32.71
CA ALA A 10 6.40 58.03 34.17
C ALA A 10 5.54 57.00 34.93
N ALA A 11 5.96 56.23 35.86
CA ALA A 11 6.53 56.22 37.19
C ALA A 11 5.63 56.75 38.33
N ARG A 12 5.63 55.97 39.46
CA ARG A 12 5.21 56.26 40.88
C ARG A 12 3.77 55.90 41.22
N SER A 13 3.39 55.33 42.37
CA SER A 13 3.99 55.45 43.74
C SER A 13 3.46 54.36 44.66
N TRP A 14 4.22 54.14 45.71
CA TRP A 14 3.98 53.33 46.92
C TRP A 14 2.79 53.81 47.78
N LEU A 15 2.13 52.89 48.48
CA LEU A 15 1.53 53.17 49.81
C LEU A 15 1.56 51.92 50.69
N VAL A 16 2.31 52.02 51.77
CA VAL A 16 2.38 51.08 52.90
C VAL A 16 1.29 51.47 53.87
N VAL A 17 0.47 50.54 54.34
CA VAL A 17 -0.28 50.70 55.61
C VAL A 17 -0.11 49.44 56.45
N ALA A 18 0.53 49.63 57.63
CA ALA A 18 0.63 48.64 58.67
C ALA A 18 -0.64 48.71 59.57
N GLY A 19 -1.08 47.60 60.09
CA GLY A 19 -2.18 47.57 61.04
C GLY A 19 -2.46 46.21 61.68
N VAL A 20 -1.80 45.95 62.82
CA VAL A 20 -2.31 45.33 64.08
C VAL A 20 -2.84 43.88 64.07
N ALA A 21 -2.21 43.08 64.91
CA ALA A 21 -2.44 41.72 65.31
C ALA A 21 -3.76 41.53 66.08
N ALA A 22 -4.45 40.41 65.81
CA ALA A 22 -5.35 39.78 66.81
C ALA A 22 -5.20 38.26 66.61
N GLY A 23 -4.69 37.59 67.63
CA GLY A 23 -4.51 36.13 67.64
C GLY A 23 -5.80 35.39 67.81
N LEU A 24 -5.96 34.35 67.09
CA LEU A 24 -6.90 33.26 67.33
C LEU A 24 -6.21 31.93 67.00
N CYS A 25 -6.01 31.13 68.06
CA CYS A 25 -5.55 29.76 67.97
C CYS A 25 -6.57 28.93 67.19
N PHE A 26 -6.18 28.49 66.01
CA PHE A 26 -6.88 27.39 65.33
C PHE A 26 -5.98 26.17 65.30
N LEU A 27 -6.43 25.09 65.92
CA LEU A 27 -5.92 23.74 65.84
C LEU A 27 -5.94 23.31 64.38
N GLY A 28 -4.78 23.32 63.76
CA GLY A 28 -4.62 22.86 62.39
C GLY A 28 -4.64 21.34 62.33
N LEU A 29 -5.73 20.77 61.74
CA LEU A 29 -5.71 19.41 61.21
C LEU A 29 -4.72 19.38 60.03
N TRP A 30 -3.62 18.73 60.22
CA TRP A 30 -2.71 18.38 59.14
C TRP A 30 -3.42 17.23 58.32
N VAL A 31 -4.11 17.59 57.23
CA VAL A 31 -4.45 16.62 56.21
C VAL A 31 -3.16 16.31 55.46
N LEU A 32 -2.55 15.17 55.74
CA LEU A 32 -1.53 14.58 54.90
C LEU A 32 -2.16 14.35 53.52
N ALA A 33 -1.96 15.30 52.60
CA ALA A 33 -2.20 15.08 51.17
C ALA A 33 -1.30 13.93 50.72
N ALA A 34 -1.85 12.74 50.47
CA ALA A 34 -1.17 11.67 49.83
C ALA A 34 -0.56 12.21 48.50
N PRO A 35 0.69 11.90 48.17
CA PRO A 35 1.23 12.30 46.89
C PRO A 35 0.31 11.72 45.81
N GLY A 36 -0.32 12.63 45.06
CA GLY A 36 -1.16 12.24 43.94
C GLY A 36 -0.37 11.27 43.06
N ALA A 37 -0.93 10.08 42.84
CA ALA A 37 -0.41 9.13 41.91
C ALA A 37 -0.24 9.87 40.57
N GLY A 38 1.00 10.20 40.25
CA GLY A 38 1.34 10.83 38.99
C GLY A 38 0.73 9.97 37.87
N ALA A 39 -0.21 10.52 37.12
CA ALA A 39 -0.73 9.88 35.96
C ALA A 39 0.48 9.56 35.06
N SER A 40 0.90 8.32 35.08
CA SER A 40 1.90 7.78 34.17
C SER A 40 1.37 8.08 32.77
N THR A 41 1.90 9.09 32.12
CA THR A 41 1.67 9.35 30.70
C THR A 41 2.37 8.23 29.93
N SER A 42 1.74 7.05 29.94
CA SER A 42 2.16 5.98 29.06
C SER A 42 2.08 6.53 27.64
N GLY A 43 3.24 6.61 26.99
CA GLY A 43 3.35 7.07 25.61
C GLY A 43 2.37 6.29 24.71
N PRO A 44 2.09 6.77 23.50
CA PRO A 44 1.06 6.19 22.65
C PRO A 44 1.29 4.68 22.44
N ARG A 45 0.27 3.88 22.75
CA ARG A 45 0.35 2.41 22.70
C ARG A 45 0.52 1.91 21.27
N VAL A 46 1.50 1.03 21.04
CA VAL A 46 1.69 0.30 19.78
C VAL A 46 0.60 -0.76 19.65
N VAL A 47 -0.17 -0.72 18.58
CA VAL A 47 -1.32 -1.63 18.33
C VAL A 47 -1.21 -2.40 17.02
N GLY A 48 -0.16 -2.17 16.24
CA GLY A 48 0.04 -2.84 14.96
C GLY A 48 1.38 -2.48 14.33
N ALA A 49 1.51 -2.80 13.05
CA ALA A 49 2.70 -2.47 12.28
C ALA A 49 2.34 -2.17 10.82
N VAL A 50 3.21 -1.40 10.17
CA VAL A 50 3.22 -1.17 8.72
C VAL A 50 4.58 -1.62 8.19
N TYR A 51 4.57 -2.21 7.00
CA TYR A 51 5.73 -2.79 6.35
C TYR A 51 5.84 -2.25 4.93
N THR A 52 7.06 -1.91 4.53
CA THR A 52 7.42 -1.64 3.13
C THR A 52 8.80 -2.23 2.84
N GLN A 53 9.27 -2.16 1.62
CA GLN A 53 10.61 -2.64 1.26
C GLN A 53 11.44 -1.55 0.59
N THR A 54 12.77 -1.72 0.59
CA THR A 54 13.69 -0.78 -0.03
C THR A 54 13.84 -0.98 -1.54
N ASN A 55 13.60 -2.18 -2.03
CA ASN A 55 13.96 -2.62 -3.39
C ASN A 55 15.37 -2.20 -3.82
N SER A 56 16.31 -2.18 -2.88
CA SER A 56 17.70 -1.77 -3.14
C SER A 56 18.44 -2.86 -3.91
N PRO A 57 19.10 -2.54 -5.05
CA PRO A 57 19.85 -3.52 -5.83
C PRO A 57 21.12 -4.00 -5.13
N SER A 58 21.67 -3.23 -4.19
CA SER A 58 22.81 -3.65 -3.36
C SER A 58 22.39 -4.60 -2.23
N GLY A 59 21.11 -4.69 -1.90
CA GLY A 59 20.55 -5.54 -0.85
C GLY A 59 19.18 -5.05 -0.41
N ASN A 60 18.14 -5.85 -0.64
CA ASN A 60 16.78 -5.51 -0.28
C ASN A 60 16.51 -5.70 1.23
N SER A 61 15.65 -4.87 1.79
CA SER A 61 15.25 -4.92 3.20
C SER A 61 13.77 -4.61 3.37
N VAL A 62 13.13 -5.25 4.33
CA VAL A 62 11.81 -4.86 4.83
C VAL A 62 11.97 -3.81 5.91
N VAL A 63 11.34 -2.66 5.74
CA VAL A 63 11.27 -1.58 6.72
C VAL A 63 10.00 -1.74 7.55
N VAL A 64 10.14 -1.74 8.86
CA VAL A 64 9.06 -1.99 9.81
C VAL A 64 8.77 -0.72 10.59
N PHE A 65 7.50 -0.36 10.69
CA PHE A 65 7.01 0.75 11.50
C PHE A 65 6.08 0.22 12.58
N ASN A 66 6.25 0.70 13.82
CA ASN A 66 5.23 0.59 14.84
C ASN A 66 4.05 1.47 14.46
N ARG A 67 2.85 0.92 14.48
CA ARG A 67 1.60 1.66 14.34
C ARG A 67 0.98 1.89 15.71
N PHE A 68 0.81 3.15 16.05
CA PHE A 68 0.19 3.56 17.31
C PHE A 68 -1.33 3.58 17.22
N ALA A 69 -2.00 3.63 18.37
CA ALA A 69 -3.46 3.65 18.45
C ALA A 69 -4.10 4.86 17.73
N ASN A 70 -3.39 5.98 17.66
CA ASN A 70 -3.81 7.19 16.92
C ASN A 70 -3.56 7.10 15.40
N GLY A 71 -2.98 6.00 14.91
CA GLY A 71 -2.66 5.77 13.51
C GLY A 71 -1.28 6.25 13.08
N LYS A 72 -0.57 7.01 13.90
CA LYS A 72 0.78 7.48 13.55
C LYS A 72 1.78 6.34 13.52
N LEU A 73 2.81 6.51 12.71
CA LEU A 73 3.89 5.56 12.53
C LEU A 73 5.17 6.04 13.22
N LYS A 74 6.01 5.08 13.60
CA LYS A 74 7.40 5.32 13.98
C LYS A 74 8.24 4.17 13.46
N LYS A 75 9.30 4.47 12.70
CA LYS A 75 10.24 3.44 12.22
C LYS A 75 10.78 2.65 13.41
N ARG A 76 10.75 1.34 13.28
CA ARG A 76 11.25 0.40 14.29
C ARG A 76 12.58 -0.20 13.87
N GLN A 77 12.63 -0.77 12.65
CA GLN A 77 13.81 -1.48 12.14
C GLN A 77 13.79 -1.58 10.63
N SER A 78 14.94 -1.89 10.05
CA SER A 78 15.09 -2.47 8.72
C SER A 78 15.69 -3.86 8.85
N VAL A 79 15.14 -4.84 8.14
CA VAL A 79 15.58 -6.25 8.21
C VAL A 79 15.92 -6.71 6.80
N SER A 80 17.18 -7.14 6.60
CA SER A 80 17.62 -7.66 5.31
C SER A 80 16.77 -8.85 4.87
N THR A 81 16.35 -8.84 3.61
CA THR A 81 15.68 -9.99 2.98
C THR A 81 16.67 -11.11 2.65
N GLY A 82 17.97 -10.79 2.51
CA GLY A 82 19.00 -11.65 1.97
C GLY A 82 19.06 -11.69 0.45
N GLY A 83 18.09 -11.05 -0.22
CA GLY A 83 18.04 -10.89 -1.68
C GLY A 83 18.32 -9.46 -2.11
N LYS A 84 18.19 -9.22 -3.42
CA LYS A 84 18.44 -7.92 -4.05
C LYS A 84 17.17 -7.38 -4.68
N GLY A 85 16.98 -6.07 -4.64
CA GLY A 85 16.03 -5.35 -5.47
C GLY A 85 16.52 -5.22 -6.90
N SER A 86 15.65 -4.75 -7.79
CA SER A 86 15.93 -4.55 -9.21
C SER A 86 16.27 -3.09 -9.52
N THR A 87 17.07 -2.88 -10.54
CA THR A 87 17.23 -1.59 -11.24
C THR A 87 16.44 -1.54 -12.54
N GLN A 88 15.90 -2.67 -12.97
CA GLN A 88 15.12 -2.76 -14.21
C GLN A 88 13.70 -2.26 -13.95
N SER A 89 13.25 -1.34 -14.79
CA SER A 89 11.85 -0.91 -14.85
C SER A 89 11.12 -1.76 -15.89
N VAL A 90 9.89 -2.13 -15.60
CA VAL A 90 9.02 -2.86 -16.53
C VAL A 90 8.00 -1.89 -17.10
N GLY A 91 8.01 -1.77 -18.41
CA GLY A 91 6.88 -1.26 -19.19
C GLY A 91 6.68 0.25 -19.32
N CYS A 92 7.33 1.14 -18.57
CA CYS A 92 7.00 2.56 -18.65
C CYS A 92 8.17 3.54 -18.81
N GLY A 93 9.37 3.07 -19.15
CA GLY A 93 10.51 3.93 -19.50
C GLY A 93 11.19 4.65 -18.32
N PRO A 94 12.14 5.57 -18.61
CA PRO A 94 12.90 6.26 -17.58
C PRO A 94 12.01 7.09 -16.65
N GLY A 95 12.19 6.93 -15.33
CA GLY A 95 11.44 7.68 -14.31
C GLY A 95 10.25 6.94 -13.71
N CYS A 96 9.90 5.77 -14.23
CA CYS A 96 8.88 4.92 -13.64
C CYS A 96 9.37 4.16 -12.40
N PRO A 97 8.48 3.79 -11.49
CA PRO A 97 8.83 2.89 -10.39
C PRO A 97 9.40 1.57 -10.92
N ILE A 98 10.52 1.12 -10.35
CA ILE A 98 11.21 -0.10 -10.80
C ILE A 98 10.38 -1.35 -10.46
N LEU A 99 9.72 -1.37 -9.30
CA LEU A 99 8.65 -2.31 -8.98
C LEU A 99 7.32 -1.58 -9.19
N ASP A 100 6.77 -1.67 -10.36
CA ASP A 100 5.53 -0.99 -10.72
C ASP A 100 4.32 -1.91 -10.53
N SER A 101 4.18 -2.42 -9.30
CA SER A 101 3.18 -3.44 -8.95
C SER A 101 2.53 -3.16 -7.59
N GLN A 102 1.43 -3.85 -7.32
CA GLN A 102 0.78 -3.88 -6.01
C GLN A 102 1.17 -5.17 -5.27
N THR A 103 1.19 -5.13 -3.92
CA THR A 103 1.44 -6.28 -3.04
C THR A 103 2.84 -6.91 -3.11
N ALA A 104 3.89 -6.15 -3.42
CA ALA A 104 5.27 -6.63 -3.35
C ALA A 104 5.70 -7.01 -1.91
N VAL A 105 4.99 -6.51 -0.90
CA VAL A 105 5.08 -6.92 0.51
C VAL A 105 3.69 -7.28 1.02
N VAL A 106 3.53 -8.44 1.62
CA VAL A 106 2.27 -8.87 2.21
C VAL A 106 2.43 -9.37 3.65
N VAL A 107 1.37 -9.22 4.45
CA VAL A 107 1.32 -9.69 5.84
C VAL A 107 0.21 -10.71 6.02
N SER A 108 0.50 -11.82 6.71
CA SER A 108 -0.50 -12.86 6.96
C SER A 108 -1.70 -12.34 7.76
N LYS A 109 -2.88 -12.94 7.54
CA LYS A 109 -4.12 -12.58 8.24
C LYS A 109 -3.97 -12.62 9.77
N SER A 110 -3.11 -13.48 10.30
CA SER A 110 -2.75 -13.52 11.73
C SER A 110 -1.81 -12.40 12.18
N GLY A 111 -1.10 -11.73 11.23
CA GLY A 111 -0.01 -10.80 11.52
C GLY A 111 1.30 -11.48 11.95
N LYS A 112 1.37 -12.81 11.88
CA LYS A 112 2.52 -13.60 12.35
C LYS A 112 3.67 -13.62 11.35
N PHE A 113 3.35 -13.58 10.07
CA PHE A 113 4.34 -13.66 8.98
C PHE A 113 4.22 -12.47 8.04
N VAL A 114 5.37 -12.06 7.50
CA VAL A 114 5.52 -11.06 6.44
C VAL A 114 6.31 -11.70 5.32
N PHE A 115 5.96 -11.38 4.08
CA PHE A 115 6.63 -11.88 2.88
C PHE A 115 6.98 -10.69 1.99
N ALA A 116 8.14 -10.75 1.33
CA ALA A 116 8.62 -9.72 0.42
C ALA A 116 9.30 -10.34 -0.78
N VAL A 117 9.11 -9.74 -1.95
CA VAL A 117 9.81 -10.10 -3.17
C VAL A 117 11.22 -9.51 -3.20
N ASN A 118 12.12 -10.15 -3.94
CA ASN A 118 13.46 -9.66 -4.25
C ASN A 118 13.64 -9.74 -5.78
N ALA A 119 13.20 -8.71 -6.46
CA ALA A 119 13.09 -8.70 -7.92
C ALA A 119 14.42 -8.84 -8.64
N GLY A 120 15.52 -8.32 -8.06
CA GLY A 120 16.86 -8.42 -8.65
C GLY A 120 17.60 -9.73 -8.37
N SER A 121 17.04 -10.63 -7.56
CA SER A 121 17.64 -11.94 -7.26
C SER A 121 16.65 -13.10 -7.42
N ASP A 122 15.49 -12.87 -8.02
CA ASP A 122 14.49 -13.88 -8.35
C ASP A 122 14.06 -14.73 -7.14
N THR A 123 13.92 -14.11 -5.97
CA THR A 123 13.60 -14.81 -4.72
C THR A 123 12.47 -14.15 -3.96
N VAL A 124 11.88 -14.92 -3.04
CA VAL A 124 10.91 -14.45 -2.05
C VAL A 124 11.43 -14.78 -0.66
N THR A 125 11.30 -13.82 0.25
CA THR A 125 11.72 -13.99 1.64
C THR A 125 10.52 -13.96 2.56
N SER A 126 10.50 -14.91 3.51
CA SER A 126 9.55 -14.96 4.62
C SER A 126 10.19 -14.49 5.91
N PHE A 127 9.39 -13.78 6.71
CA PHE A 127 9.76 -13.31 8.04
C PHE A 127 8.71 -13.72 9.05
N ARG A 128 9.15 -13.95 10.29
CA ARG A 128 8.29 -14.16 11.46
C ARG A 128 8.33 -12.92 12.36
N LYS A 129 7.16 -12.46 12.77
CA LYS A 129 7.05 -11.43 13.80
C LYS A 129 7.40 -12.02 15.17
N THR A 130 8.26 -11.33 15.89
CA THR A 130 8.66 -11.65 17.27
C THR A 130 8.47 -10.42 18.16
N PRO A 131 8.55 -10.52 19.48
CA PRO A 131 8.54 -9.34 20.37
C PRO A 131 9.65 -8.34 20.04
N SER A 132 10.82 -8.80 19.60
CA SER A 132 11.94 -7.95 19.18
C SER A 132 11.80 -7.36 17.77
N GLY A 133 10.83 -7.83 16.94
CA GLY A 133 10.62 -7.34 15.58
C GLY A 133 10.43 -8.45 14.56
N LEU A 134 10.87 -8.24 13.32
CA LEU A 134 10.90 -9.29 12.29
C LEU A 134 12.20 -10.09 12.37
N LYS A 135 12.08 -11.41 12.24
CA LYS A 135 13.19 -12.33 12.03
C LYS A 135 12.99 -13.06 10.69
N ARG A 136 14.00 -13.04 9.82
CA ARG A 136 14.01 -13.81 8.57
C ARG A 136 13.91 -15.31 8.87
N VAL A 137 13.05 -16.01 8.14
CA VAL A 137 12.82 -17.46 8.31
C VAL A 137 13.37 -18.25 7.14
N SER A 138 13.00 -17.90 5.92
CA SER A 138 13.50 -18.54 4.71
C SER A 138 13.55 -17.58 3.55
N GLN A 139 14.39 -17.89 2.59
CA GLN A 139 14.46 -17.28 1.27
C GLN A 139 14.48 -18.42 0.25
N VAL A 140 13.63 -18.35 -0.74
CA VAL A 140 13.48 -19.38 -1.77
C VAL A 140 13.37 -18.73 -3.16
N SER A 141 13.59 -19.51 -4.22
CA SER A 141 13.31 -19.06 -5.59
C SER A 141 11.86 -18.61 -5.74
N SER A 142 11.63 -17.58 -6.53
CA SER A 142 10.29 -17.11 -6.93
C SER A 142 9.65 -18.02 -8.01
N GLY A 143 10.42 -18.96 -8.56
CA GLY A 143 9.98 -19.85 -9.65
C GLY A 143 9.86 -19.18 -11.01
N GLY A 144 10.44 -18.00 -11.16
CA GLY A 144 10.47 -17.20 -12.38
C GLY A 144 11.51 -16.09 -12.28
N LYS A 145 11.36 -15.07 -13.11
CA LYS A 145 12.23 -13.90 -13.15
C LYS A 145 11.48 -12.67 -12.66
N MET A 146 12.19 -11.81 -11.94
CA MET A 146 11.72 -10.51 -11.47
C MET A 146 10.36 -10.58 -10.76
N PRO A 147 10.27 -11.22 -9.57
CA PRO A 147 9.02 -11.26 -8.79
C PRO A 147 8.60 -9.86 -8.35
N GLU A 148 7.32 -9.53 -8.56
CA GLU A 148 6.78 -8.20 -8.27
C GLU A 148 5.61 -8.20 -7.31
N SER A 149 4.76 -9.21 -7.34
CA SER A 149 3.51 -9.24 -6.56
C SER A 149 3.33 -10.58 -5.86
N LEU A 150 2.69 -10.53 -4.71
CA LEU A 150 2.42 -11.69 -3.85
C LEU A 150 0.92 -11.78 -3.53
N ALA A 151 0.34 -12.95 -3.75
CA ALA A 151 -1.01 -13.26 -3.29
C ALA A 151 -0.97 -14.27 -2.14
N LEU A 152 -1.74 -14.01 -1.09
CA LEU A 152 -1.72 -14.82 0.13
C LEU A 152 -3.12 -15.27 0.55
N HIS A 153 -3.32 -16.58 0.62
CA HIS A 153 -4.54 -17.17 1.17
C HIS A 153 -4.24 -18.38 2.06
N GLY A 154 -4.64 -18.32 3.33
CA GLY A 154 -4.36 -19.40 4.29
C GLY A 154 -2.86 -19.66 4.44
N ASN A 155 -2.42 -20.85 4.06
CA ASN A 155 -1.03 -21.27 4.02
C ASN A 155 -0.44 -21.33 2.60
N LEU A 156 -1.12 -20.74 1.62
CA LEU A 156 -0.65 -20.61 0.24
C LEU A 156 -0.13 -19.20 0.00
N LEU A 157 1.04 -19.10 -0.62
CA LEU A 157 1.62 -17.87 -1.14
C LEU A 157 1.91 -18.09 -2.62
N TYR A 158 1.31 -17.27 -3.48
CA TYR A 158 1.67 -17.25 -4.88
C TYR A 158 2.52 -16.04 -5.20
N VAL A 159 3.45 -16.21 -6.12
CA VAL A 159 4.41 -15.21 -6.59
C VAL A 159 4.11 -14.92 -8.04
N LEU A 160 3.94 -13.66 -8.38
CA LEU A 160 3.85 -13.18 -9.75
C LEU A 160 5.24 -12.75 -10.21
N ASN A 161 5.72 -13.37 -11.25
CA ASN A 161 6.99 -13.06 -11.90
C ASN A 161 6.72 -12.43 -13.26
N VAL A 162 7.49 -11.42 -13.59
CA VAL A 162 7.35 -10.64 -14.82
C VAL A 162 8.37 -11.09 -15.86
N ALA A 163 8.00 -11.08 -17.13
CA ALA A 163 8.95 -11.27 -18.21
C ALA A 163 9.97 -10.12 -18.19
N THR A 164 11.25 -10.45 -18.35
CA THR A 164 12.32 -9.46 -18.49
C THR A 164 12.22 -8.74 -19.83
N GLU A 165 12.76 -7.51 -19.91
CA GLU A 165 12.76 -6.65 -21.10
C GLU A 165 13.28 -7.30 -22.41
N ASN A 166 13.94 -8.44 -22.32
CA ASN A 166 14.44 -9.20 -23.50
C ASN A 166 13.38 -10.09 -24.17
N GLY A 167 12.11 -9.94 -23.80
CA GLY A 167 10.96 -10.40 -24.59
C GLY A 167 10.79 -11.92 -24.80
N THR A 168 11.61 -12.75 -24.20
CA THR A 168 11.63 -14.20 -24.50
C THR A 168 10.94 -15.08 -23.49
N SER A 169 10.51 -14.54 -22.35
CA SER A 169 9.74 -15.31 -21.33
C SER A 169 8.44 -14.62 -20.99
N THR A 170 7.36 -15.33 -21.13
CA THR A 170 6.06 -14.96 -20.55
C THR A 170 6.18 -14.99 -19.03
N GLY A 171 5.61 -13.99 -18.33
CA GLY A 171 5.48 -14.01 -16.87
C GLY A 171 4.76 -15.29 -16.41
N ASN A 172 4.89 -15.61 -15.15
CA ASN A 172 4.24 -16.77 -14.57
C ASN A 172 3.80 -16.51 -13.13
N ILE A 173 2.87 -17.30 -12.64
CA ILE A 173 2.60 -17.43 -11.23
C ILE A 173 3.25 -18.70 -10.68
N TYR A 174 3.79 -18.63 -9.45
CA TYR A 174 4.47 -19.74 -8.80
C TYR A 174 3.95 -19.96 -7.38
N GLY A 175 3.51 -21.18 -7.09
CA GLY A 175 2.88 -21.52 -5.82
C GLY A 175 3.87 -22.01 -4.75
N LEU A 176 3.76 -21.43 -3.56
CA LEU A 176 4.53 -21.78 -2.36
C LEU A 176 3.58 -22.13 -1.21
N ARG A 177 3.98 -23.09 -0.37
CA ARG A 177 3.31 -23.45 0.87
C ARG A 177 4.07 -22.87 2.05
N ILE A 178 3.33 -22.32 2.99
CA ILE A 178 3.85 -21.73 4.23
C ILE A 178 3.67 -22.75 5.36
N SER A 179 4.75 -23.16 5.99
CA SER A 179 4.70 -24.02 7.19
C SER A 179 4.26 -23.24 8.45
N SER A 180 3.95 -23.93 9.52
CA SER A 180 3.65 -23.32 10.83
C SER A 180 4.80 -22.46 11.40
N SER A 181 6.03 -22.74 10.99
CA SER A 181 7.22 -21.95 11.34
C SER A 181 7.43 -20.74 10.42
N GLY A 182 6.76 -20.69 9.25
CA GLY A 182 6.92 -19.66 8.22
C GLY A 182 7.91 -20.03 7.12
N LYS A 183 8.45 -21.25 7.10
CA LYS A 183 9.26 -21.74 5.98
C LYS A 183 8.40 -21.88 4.75
N LEU A 184 8.99 -21.52 3.60
CA LEU A 184 8.38 -21.64 2.28
C LEU A 184 8.89 -22.90 1.58
N SER A 185 8.00 -23.62 0.89
CA SER A 185 8.31 -24.75 0.03
C SER A 185 7.42 -24.76 -1.20
N PRO A 186 7.90 -25.21 -2.38
CA PRO A 186 7.09 -25.29 -3.58
C PRO A 186 5.86 -26.18 -3.40
N VAL A 187 4.72 -25.77 -3.98
CA VAL A 187 3.53 -26.65 -4.13
C VAL A 187 3.55 -27.43 -5.44
N GLY A 188 4.60 -27.28 -6.25
CA GLY A 188 4.70 -27.90 -7.57
C GLY A 188 3.70 -27.33 -8.58
N SER A 189 3.47 -26.02 -8.52
CA SER A 189 2.60 -25.28 -9.44
C SER A 189 3.34 -24.05 -9.96
N SER A 190 3.73 -24.10 -11.22
CA SER A 190 4.12 -22.95 -12.03
C SER A 190 3.17 -22.87 -13.21
N ARG A 191 2.59 -21.72 -13.44
CA ARG A 191 1.66 -21.49 -14.56
C ARG A 191 2.05 -20.23 -15.30
N PRO A 192 2.30 -20.30 -16.61
CA PRO A 192 2.47 -19.11 -17.43
C PRO A 192 1.19 -18.27 -17.38
N LEU A 193 1.36 -16.98 -17.56
CA LEU A 193 0.26 -16.07 -17.83
C LEU A 193 -0.34 -16.39 -19.20
N ALA A 194 -1.58 -16.01 -19.44
CA ALA A 194 -2.22 -16.30 -20.70
C ALA A 194 -1.51 -15.58 -21.83
N ASN A 195 -0.95 -16.35 -22.78
CA ASN A 195 -0.32 -15.80 -23.97
C ASN A 195 -1.37 -15.24 -24.93
N LEU A 196 -1.21 -13.98 -25.33
CA LEU A 196 -1.81 -13.49 -26.55
C LEU A 196 -0.89 -13.88 -27.70
N ALA A 197 -1.46 -14.32 -28.85
CA ALA A 197 -0.71 -14.80 -30.00
C ALA A 197 0.37 -13.81 -30.47
N PRO A 198 1.52 -14.30 -30.98
CA PRO A 198 2.63 -13.46 -31.46
C PRO A 198 2.20 -12.48 -32.57
N PRO A 199 2.99 -11.39 -32.78
CA PRO A 199 4.42 -11.36 -32.51
C PRO A 199 4.89 -10.68 -31.24
N ASP A 200 4.11 -9.93 -30.44
CA ASP A 200 4.77 -8.91 -29.65
C ASP A 200 4.24 -8.63 -28.25
N HIS A 201 3.65 -9.59 -27.57
CA HIS A 201 3.05 -9.21 -26.30
C HIS A 201 3.73 -9.88 -25.12
N SER A 202 4.79 -9.23 -24.64
CA SER A 202 5.25 -9.46 -23.27
C SER A 202 4.07 -9.21 -22.34
N ALA A 203 3.69 -10.22 -21.55
CA ALA A 203 2.85 -9.99 -20.42
C ALA A 203 3.49 -8.89 -19.58
N ASP A 204 2.70 -7.87 -19.25
CA ASP A 204 3.13 -6.79 -18.38
C ASP A 204 2.23 -6.79 -17.14
N PRO A 205 2.39 -7.81 -16.25
CA PRO A 205 1.54 -8.00 -15.09
C PRO A 205 1.80 -6.91 -14.05
N ARG A 206 0.78 -6.55 -13.27
CA ARG A 206 0.85 -5.45 -12.30
C ARG A 206 0.41 -5.82 -10.90
N ALA A 207 -0.54 -6.70 -10.76
CA ALA A 207 -1.04 -7.08 -9.45
C ALA A 207 -1.59 -8.50 -9.48
N MET A 208 -1.50 -9.16 -8.34
CA MET A 208 -2.06 -10.49 -8.12
C MET A 208 -2.68 -10.59 -6.74
N ASP A 209 -3.88 -11.17 -6.64
CA ASP A 209 -4.46 -11.54 -5.35
C ASP A 209 -5.42 -12.73 -5.49
N PHE A 210 -5.68 -13.38 -4.37
CA PHE A 210 -6.70 -14.41 -4.27
C PHE A 210 -8.09 -13.78 -4.13
N LYS A 211 -9.07 -14.35 -4.83
CA LYS A 211 -10.47 -14.17 -4.44
C LYS A 211 -10.61 -14.51 -2.95
N PRO A 212 -11.43 -13.80 -2.16
CA PRO A 212 -11.50 -13.96 -0.69
C PRO A 212 -11.73 -15.40 -0.22
N ASN A 213 -12.38 -16.25 -1.01
CA ASN A 213 -12.59 -17.68 -0.71
C ASN A 213 -11.41 -18.60 -1.07
N GLY A 214 -10.33 -18.05 -1.68
CA GLY A 214 -9.13 -18.79 -2.06
C GLY A 214 -9.24 -19.68 -3.29
N LYS A 215 -10.37 -19.70 -3.99
CA LYS A 215 -10.60 -20.61 -5.12
C LYS A 215 -10.07 -20.11 -6.46
N VAL A 216 -9.82 -18.81 -6.60
CA VAL A 216 -9.34 -18.19 -7.83
C VAL A 216 -8.26 -17.19 -7.50
N ILE A 217 -7.19 -17.21 -8.28
CA ILE A 217 -6.20 -16.15 -8.34
C ILE A 217 -6.55 -15.25 -9.52
N VAL A 218 -6.47 -13.94 -9.30
CA VAL A 218 -6.65 -12.91 -10.33
C VAL A 218 -5.32 -12.21 -10.55
N VAL A 219 -4.97 -11.95 -11.81
CA VAL A 219 -3.80 -11.16 -12.23
C VAL A 219 -4.28 -10.09 -13.19
N THR A 220 -3.80 -8.86 -13.03
CA THR A 220 -4.01 -7.78 -14.00
C THR A 220 -2.77 -7.58 -14.85
N GLU A 221 -2.96 -7.34 -16.16
CA GLU A 221 -1.89 -7.15 -17.12
C GLU A 221 -2.16 -5.98 -18.05
N LEU A 222 -1.16 -5.13 -18.26
CA LEU A 222 -1.23 -4.02 -19.21
C LEU A 222 -1.15 -4.48 -20.66
N ALA A 223 -0.57 -5.63 -20.92
CA ALA A 223 -0.44 -6.35 -22.19
C ALA A 223 0.30 -5.62 -23.35
N ALA A 224 0.27 -4.30 -23.47
CA ALA A 224 0.84 -3.61 -24.64
C ALA A 224 1.67 -2.38 -24.32
N GLY A 225 2.08 -2.25 -23.11
CA GLY A 225 2.84 -1.09 -22.67
C GLY A 225 2.01 0.20 -22.59
N PHE A 226 2.42 1.02 -21.67
CA PHE A 226 1.76 2.26 -21.26
C PHE A 226 1.55 3.31 -22.37
N MET A 227 2.34 3.27 -23.43
CA MET A 227 2.37 4.28 -24.51
C MET A 227 1.98 3.71 -25.89
N GLY A 228 1.58 2.44 -25.98
CA GLY A 228 1.47 1.79 -27.26
C GLY A 228 0.08 1.70 -27.88
N THR A 229 0.06 1.46 -29.19
CA THR A 229 -1.10 1.04 -29.99
C THR A 229 -1.36 -0.47 -29.90
N GLY A 230 -0.84 -1.13 -28.86
CA GLY A 230 -0.94 -2.57 -28.68
C GLY A 230 -2.32 -3.06 -28.23
N PRO A 231 -2.49 -4.37 -28.00
CA PRO A 231 -3.75 -4.97 -27.60
C PRO A 231 -4.22 -4.42 -26.26
N PRO A 232 -5.53 -4.53 -25.97
CA PRO A 232 -6.09 -4.14 -24.69
C PRO A 232 -5.45 -4.93 -23.55
N GLY A 233 -5.45 -4.31 -22.37
CA GLY A 233 -5.09 -5.00 -21.13
C GLY A 233 -6.04 -6.17 -20.85
N ARG A 234 -5.70 -7.00 -19.89
CA ARG A 234 -6.50 -8.16 -19.54
C ARG A 234 -6.47 -8.49 -18.05
N ILE A 235 -7.42 -9.27 -17.64
CA ILE A 235 -7.47 -9.93 -16.35
C ILE A 235 -7.30 -11.42 -16.59
N ASP A 236 -6.22 -12.00 -16.05
CA ASP A 236 -6.05 -13.45 -16.06
C ASP A 236 -6.60 -14.06 -14.78
N THR A 237 -7.24 -15.20 -14.91
CA THR A 237 -7.75 -15.97 -13.78
C THR A 237 -7.18 -17.39 -13.76
N PHE A 238 -6.92 -17.89 -12.55
CA PHE A 238 -6.43 -19.25 -12.33
C PHE A 238 -7.28 -19.91 -11.25
N VAL A 239 -7.97 -20.98 -11.60
CA VAL A 239 -8.72 -21.78 -10.61
C VAL A 239 -7.75 -22.58 -9.77
N VAL A 240 -7.86 -22.47 -8.45
CA VAL A 240 -6.98 -23.16 -7.50
C VAL A 240 -7.67 -24.41 -6.95
N GLY A 241 -7.07 -25.57 -7.19
CA GLY A 241 -7.56 -26.85 -6.70
C GLY A 241 -7.40 -27.01 -5.19
N SER A 242 -8.06 -28.01 -4.61
CA SER A 242 -8.00 -28.33 -3.18
C SER A 242 -6.59 -28.68 -2.69
N ASN A 243 -5.71 -29.14 -3.58
CA ASN A 243 -4.29 -29.39 -3.31
C ASN A 243 -3.44 -28.11 -3.28
N GLY A 244 -4.04 -26.94 -3.56
CA GLY A 244 -3.38 -25.65 -3.61
C GLY A 244 -2.65 -25.35 -4.92
N LYS A 245 -2.81 -26.18 -5.95
CA LYS A 245 -2.20 -25.93 -7.27
C LYS A 245 -3.15 -25.12 -8.16
N ALA A 246 -2.60 -24.13 -8.82
CA ALA A 246 -3.32 -23.36 -9.83
C ALA A 246 -3.49 -24.16 -11.13
N GLY A 247 -4.65 -24.04 -11.74
CA GLY A 247 -4.94 -24.50 -13.10
C GLY A 247 -4.28 -23.61 -14.15
N PRO A 248 -4.60 -23.81 -15.44
CA PRO A 248 -4.15 -22.93 -16.52
C PRO A 248 -4.76 -21.54 -16.40
N ALA A 249 -4.10 -20.56 -17.01
CA ALA A 249 -4.60 -19.19 -17.14
C ALA A 249 -5.81 -19.14 -18.07
N VAL A 250 -6.80 -18.32 -17.72
CA VAL A 250 -7.90 -17.94 -18.59
C VAL A 250 -7.88 -16.43 -18.73
N ALA A 251 -7.67 -15.93 -19.95
CA ALA A 251 -7.59 -14.50 -20.23
C ALA A 251 -8.97 -13.87 -20.44
N HIS A 252 -9.16 -12.69 -19.87
CA HIS A 252 -10.37 -11.87 -20.03
C HIS A 252 -9.94 -10.47 -20.49
N PRO A 253 -10.02 -10.14 -21.79
CA PRO A 253 -9.72 -8.80 -22.30
C PRO A 253 -10.58 -7.72 -21.63
N THR A 254 -9.99 -6.56 -21.36
CA THR A 254 -10.66 -5.42 -20.70
C THR A 254 -11.01 -4.27 -21.69
N SER A 255 -11.33 -4.59 -22.93
CA SER A 255 -11.53 -3.60 -24.00
C SER A 255 -10.28 -2.72 -24.14
N ASP A 256 -10.42 -1.39 -24.25
CA ASP A 256 -9.29 -0.47 -24.40
C ASP A 256 -8.63 -0.03 -23.08
N ALA A 257 -9.02 -0.64 -21.98
CA ALA A 257 -8.52 -0.31 -20.66
C ALA A 257 -7.25 -1.08 -20.30
N LEU A 258 -6.35 -0.42 -19.57
CA LEU A 258 -5.11 -0.98 -19.07
C LEU A 258 -5.22 -1.21 -17.55
N PRO A 259 -5.66 -2.40 -17.11
CA PRO A 259 -5.87 -2.70 -15.69
C PRO A 259 -4.53 -2.76 -14.95
N PHE A 260 -4.46 -2.07 -13.81
CA PHE A 260 -3.24 -1.99 -13.01
C PHE A 260 -3.44 -2.65 -11.63
N GLY A 261 -3.51 -1.87 -10.56
CA GLY A 261 -3.75 -2.37 -9.23
C GLY A 261 -5.21 -2.73 -9.00
N PHE A 262 -5.46 -3.65 -8.09
CA PHE A 262 -6.82 -4.01 -7.71
C PHE A 262 -6.91 -4.48 -6.25
N ALA A 263 -8.14 -4.52 -5.76
CA ALA A 263 -8.48 -5.15 -4.49
C ALA A 263 -9.86 -5.79 -4.58
N PHE A 264 -10.07 -6.83 -3.79
CA PHE A 264 -11.41 -7.38 -3.61
C PHE A 264 -12.21 -6.60 -2.57
N ASP A 265 -13.50 -6.41 -2.81
CA ASP A 265 -14.42 -6.05 -1.75
C ASP A 265 -14.76 -7.29 -0.89
N ASN A 266 -15.49 -7.09 0.21
CA ASN A 266 -15.86 -8.18 1.11
C ASN A 266 -16.95 -9.12 0.53
N ARG A 267 -17.47 -8.84 -0.68
CA ARG A 267 -18.45 -9.66 -1.41
C ARG A 267 -17.81 -10.45 -2.55
N GLY A 268 -16.52 -10.19 -2.83
CA GLY A 268 -15.75 -10.84 -3.87
C GLY A 268 -15.83 -10.18 -5.24
N HIS A 269 -16.29 -8.92 -5.33
CA HIS A 269 -16.10 -8.13 -6.53
C HIS A 269 -14.65 -7.65 -6.60
N VAL A 270 -14.07 -7.70 -7.78
CA VAL A 270 -12.76 -7.11 -8.06
C VAL A 270 -12.96 -5.64 -8.40
N VAL A 271 -12.25 -4.77 -7.70
CA VAL A 271 -12.22 -3.33 -7.95
C VAL A 271 -10.85 -3.01 -8.54
N VAL A 272 -10.81 -2.59 -9.80
CA VAL A 272 -9.59 -2.45 -10.61
C VAL A 272 -9.38 -0.99 -11.00
N SER A 273 -8.15 -0.50 -10.83
CA SER A 273 -7.72 0.76 -11.45
C SER A 273 -7.35 0.52 -12.91
N GLN A 274 -7.64 1.48 -13.75
CA GLN A 274 -7.32 1.45 -15.17
C GLN A 274 -6.60 2.74 -15.55
N ILE A 275 -5.36 2.62 -16.04
CA ILE A 275 -4.50 3.77 -16.39
C ILE A 275 -5.06 4.51 -17.61
N ARG A 276 -5.63 3.77 -18.59
CA ARG A 276 -6.31 4.32 -19.75
C ARG A 276 -7.81 4.03 -19.61
N SER A 277 -8.63 5.05 -19.79
CA SER A 277 -10.07 4.82 -19.95
C SER A 277 -10.35 4.20 -21.32
N PRO A 278 -11.49 3.55 -21.53
CA PRO A 278 -11.93 3.09 -22.85
C PRO A 278 -11.95 4.18 -23.94
N ALA A 279 -11.98 5.45 -23.57
CA ALA A 279 -11.90 6.60 -24.48
C ALA A 279 -10.46 7.01 -24.84
N GLY A 280 -9.42 6.27 -24.40
CA GLY A 280 -8.02 6.57 -24.72
C GLY A 280 -7.40 7.72 -23.91
N ASN A 281 -8.08 8.24 -22.88
CA ASN A 281 -7.58 9.31 -22.03
C ASN A 281 -6.62 8.79 -20.96
N VAL A 282 -5.56 9.54 -20.68
CA VAL A 282 -4.60 9.23 -19.61
C VAL A 282 -5.17 9.42 -18.20
N ASP A 283 -6.34 10.01 -18.07
CA ASP A 283 -7.00 10.25 -16.80
C ASP A 283 -7.37 8.94 -16.08
N GLY A 284 -7.64 7.89 -16.84
CA GLY A 284 -7.96 6.57 -16.33
C GLY A 284 -9.32 6.46 -15.67
N SER A 285 -9.59 5.29 -15.15
CA SER A 285 -10.89 4.95 -14.58
C SER A 285 -10.75 3.92 -13.44
N ILE A 286 -11.87 3.64 -12.80
CA ILE A 286 -12.05 2.51 -11.89
C ILE A 286 -13.15 1.61 -12.45
N SER A 287 -12.93 0.31 -12.44
CA SER A 287 -13.93 -0.68 -12.87
C SER A 287 -14.17 -1.73 -11.80
N THR A 288 -15.34 -2.30 -11.81
CA THR A 288 -15.68 -3.46 -10.98
C THR A 288 -16.07 -4.63 -11.83
N TYR A 289 -15.69 -5.83 -11.39
CA TYR A 289 -15.99 -7.08 -12.08
C TYR A 289 -16.49 -8.13 -11.07
N LYS A 290 -17.38 -8.99 -11.54
CA LYS A 290 -17.74 -10.24 -10.84
C LYS A 290 -16.78 -11.33 -11.30
N VAL A 291 -16.18 -12.04 -10.34
CA VAL A 291 -15.34 -13.22 -10.61
C VAL A 291 -16.04 -14.44 -10.05
N THR A 292 -16.32 -15.44 -10.91
CA THR A 292 -16.91 -16.70 -10.49
C THR A 292 -15.87 -17.64 -9.87
N ASP A 293 -16.30 -18.68 -9.16
CA ASP A 293 -15.38 -19.69 -8.60
C ASP A 293 -14.77 -20.60 -9.69
N SER A 294 -15.33 -20.57 -10.89
CA SER A 294 -14.80 -21.23 -12.09
C SER A 294 -13.85 -20.35 -12.92
N GLY A 295 -13.53 -19.14 -12.45
CA GLY A 295 -12.59 -18.23 -13.11
C GLY A 295 -13.23 -17.28 -14.14
N GLY A 296 -14.55 -17.32 -14.39
CA GLY A 296 -15.20 -16.37 -15.29
C GLY A 296 -15.18 -14.93 -14.73
N VAL A 297 -14.96 -13.94 -15.59
CA VAL A 297 -14.95 -12.51 -15.27
C VAL A 297 -16.05 -11.80 -16.06
N THR A 298 -16.87 -11.03 -15.38
CA THR A 298 -17.95 -10.24 -15.99
C THR A 298 -17.87 -8.79 -15.48
N PRO A 299 -17.83 -7.79 -16.37
CA PRO A 299 -17.84 -6.39 -15.97
C PRO A 299 -19.17 -6.02 -15.29
N ILE A 300 -19.10 -5.14 -14.29
CA ILE A 300 -20.27 -4.62 -13.56
C ILE A 300 -20.44 -3.14 -13.84
N ASP A 301 -19.43 -2.33 -13.56
CA ASP A 301 -19.52 -0.88 -13.69
C ASP A 301 -18.14 -0.26 -13.92
N THR A 302 -18.10 0.90 -14.59
CA THR A 302 -16.89 1.70 -14.81
C THR A 302 -17.19 3.17 -14.58
N LYS A 303 -16.32 3.87 -13.86
CA LYS A 303 -16.42 5.31 -13.62
C LYS A 303 -15.07 5.99 -13.88
N PRO A 304 -15.07 7.21 -14.43
CA PRO A 304 -13.83 7.96 -14.61
C PRO A 304 -13.17 8.27 -13.26
N SER A 305 -11.84 8.29 -13.25
CA SER A 305 -11.05 8.85 -12.15
C SER A 305 -11.05 10.37 -12.22
N SER A 306 -10.99 11.04 -11.08
CA SER A 306 -10.76 12.51 -11.04
C SER A 306 -9.26 12.86 -10.90
N GLY A 307 -8.37 11.91 -11.13
CA GLY A 307 -6.92 12.08 -11.06
C GLY A 307 -6.22 11.43 -12.24
N ILE A 308 -4.93 11.73 -12.38
CA ILE A 308 -4.09 11.24 -13.47
C ILE A 308 -3.36 9.98 -13.03
N LEU A 309 -3.29 8.98 -13.91
CA LEU A 309 -2.61 7.70 -13.69
C LEU A 309 -3.03 7.01 -12.39
N PRO A 310 -4.29 6.57 -12.28
CA PRO A 310 -4.74 5.80 -11.13
C PRO A 310 -4.12 4.39 -11.17
N CYS A 311 -3.15 4.12 -10.31
CA CYS A 311 -2.41 2.86 -10.36
C CYS A 311 -2.81 1.89 -9.24
N TRP A 312 -2.98 2.35 -8.00
CA TRP A 312 -3.22 1.46 -6.87
C TRP A 312 -4.62 1.62 -6.29
N VAL A 313 -5.14 0.50 -5.78
CA VAL A 313 -6.48 0.42 -5.21
C VAL A 313 -6.43 -0.09 -3.78
N ALA A 314 -7.15 0.57 -2.89
CA ALA A 314 -7.45 0.06 -1.57
C ALA A 314 -8.96 0.03 -1.34
N VAL A 315 -9.49 -1.08 -0.85
CA VAL A 315 -10.92 -1.22 -0.51
C VAL A 315 -11.07 -1.34 1.00
N SER A 316 -12.03 -0.61 1.58
CA SER A 316 -12.30 -0.68 3.02
C SER A 316 -12.82 -2.06 3.40
N SER A 317 -12.49 -2.55 4.60
CA SER A 317 -12.84 -3.89 5.09
C SER A 317 -14.36 -4.15 5.18
N ASP A 318 -15.15 -3.08 5.24
CA ASP A 318 -16.62 -3.15 5.17
C ASP A 318 -17.14 -3.26 3.73
N GLY A 319 -16.26 -3.23 2.73
CA GLY A 319 -16.57 -3.30 1.30
C GLY A 319 -17.35 -2.10 0.76
N ARG A 320 -17.45 -1.00 1.52
CA ARG A 320 -18.31 0.14 1.17
C ARG A 320 -17.61 1.24 0.37
N TYR A 321 -16.29 1.31 0.48
CA TYR A 321 -15.51 2.38 -0.14
C TYR A 321 -14.27 1.82 -0.83
N ALA A 322 -14.05 2.25 -2.07
CA ALA A 322 -12.82 2.06 -2.82
C ALA A 322 -12.06 3.39 -2.93
N TYR A 323 -10.75 3.30 -2.83
CA TYR A 323 -9.83 4.43 -2.91
C TYR A 323 -8.84 4.17 -4.02
N LEU A 324 -8.79 5.11 -4.95
CA LEU A 324 -7.89 5.09 -6.09
C LEU A 324 -6.72 6.03 -5.80
N VAL A 325 -5.52 5.48 -5.77
CA VAL A 325 -4.30 6.25 -5.56
C VAL A 325 -3.73 6.65 -6.92
N ASN A 326 -3.79 7.94 -7.21
CA ASN A 326 -3.32 8.50 -8.47
C ASN A 326 -1.84 8.85 -8.36
N THR A 327 -1.04 8.51 -9.37
CA THR A 327 0.41 8.75 -9.37
C THR A 327 0.76 10.21 -9.63
N GLY A 328 -0.05 10.90 -10.45
CA GLY A 328 -0.02 12.36 -10.55
C GLY A 328 1.10 12.95 -11.38
N ALA A 329 2.00 12.21 -11.98
CA ALA A 329 3.05 12.66 -12.93
C ALA A 329 3.20 14.20 -13.09
N GLY A 330 3.72 14.90 -12.08
CA GLY A 330 3.88 16.37 -12.09
C GLY A 330 2.63 17.19 -11.71
N HIS A 331 1.53 16.55 -11.36
CA HIS A 331 0.29 17.18 -10.90
C HIS A 331 -0.08 16.73 -9.48
N PRO A 332 -0.97 17.43 -8.76
CA PRO A 332 -1.51 16.94 -7.51
C PRO A 332 -2.03 15.52 -7.68
N ALA A 333 -1.55 14.59 -6.85
CA ALA A 333 -1.92 13.18 -6.89
C ALA A 333 -3.03 12.91 -5.85
N PRO A 334 -4.33 13.15 -6.16
CA PRO A 334 -5.39 12.92 -5.20
C PRO A 334 -5.56 11.43 -4.93
N VAL A 335 -6.06 11.11 -3.75
CA VAL A 335 -6.70 9.83 -3.49
C VAL A 335 -8.18 10.00 -3.76
N THR A 336 -8.65 9.53 -4.90
CA THR A 336 -10.07 9.58 -5.26
C THR A 336 -10.83 8.47 -4.57
N ARG A 337 -12.13 8.66 -4.34
CA ARG A 337 -12.93 7.67 -3.62
C ARG A 337 -14.26 7.41 -4.30
N PHE A 338 -14.73 6.18 -4.11
CA PHE A 338 -15.98 5.70 -4.65
C PHE A 338 -16.74 4.93 -3.57
N ARG A 339 -18.06 5.04 -3.60
CA ARG A 339 -18.90 4.07 -2.88
C ARG A 339 -19.06 2.84 -3.76
N VAL A 340 -18.89 1.67 -3.16
CA VAL A 340 -19.13 0.37 -3.79
C VAL A 340 -20.47 -0.16 -3.26
N GLY A 341 -21.42 -0.31 -4.14
CA GLY A 341 -22.75 -0.86 -3.84
C GLY A 341 -22.71 -2.36 -3.60
N SER A 342 -23.81 -2.92 -3.13
CA SER A 342 -23.94 -4.37 -2.87
C SER A 342 -23.77 -5.23 -4.12
N THR A 343 -24.08 -4.70 -5.28
CA THR A 343 -23.93 -5.34 -6.59
C THR A 343 -22.58 -5.09 -7.25
N GLY A 344 -21.70 -4.29 -6.61
CA GLY A 344 -20.45 -3.83 -7.21
C GLY A 344 -20.55 -2.50 -7.97
N ALA A 345 -21.74 -1.91 -8.08
CA ALA A 345 -21.91 -0.61 -8.74
C ALA A 345 -21.14 0.50 -8.02
N LEU A 346 -20.57 1.41 -8.79
CA LEU A 346 -19.70 2.47 -8.31
C LEU A 346 -20.42 3.82 -8.29
N THR A 347 -20.27 4.57 -7.21
CA THR A 347 -20.72 5.97 -7.11
C THR A 347 -19.51 6.84 -6.78
N PRO A 348 -19.08 7.74 -7.69
CA PRO A 348 -18.03 8.70 -7.40
C PRO A 348 -18.42 9.60 -6.22
N LEU A 349 -17.47 9.93 -5.36
CA LEU A 349 -17.68 10.81 -4.21
C LEU A 349 -16.76 12.02 -4.30
N SER A 350 -17.36 13.19 -4.31
CA SER A 350 -16.65 14.48 -4.34
C SER A 350 -16.71 15.16 -2.97
N PRO A 351 -15.71 15.93 -2.57
CA PRO A 351 -14.38 16.05 -3.19
C PRO A 351 -13.56 14.76 -3.07
N PRO A 352 -12.35 14.66 -3.67
CA PRO A 352 -11.43 13.55 -3.46
C PRO A 352 -11.23 13.28 -1.97
N ALA A 353 -10.95 12.02 -1.59
CA ALA A 353 -10.79 11.64 -0.20
C ALA A 353 -9.63 12.38 0.47
N ALA A 354 -8.54 12.57 -0.28
CA ALA A 354 -7.37 13.35 0.12
C ALA A 354 -6.69 13.94 -1.10
N SER A 355 -6.18 15.16 -0.95
CA SER A 355 -5.30 15.82 -1.92
C SER A 355 -4.14 16.45 -1.17
N ARG A 356 -2.94 16.29 -1.69
CA ARG A 356 -1.74 16.99 -1.21
C ARG A 356 -1.04 17.60 -2.42
N SER A 357 -0.70 18.89 -2.31
CA SER A 357 0.21 19.54 -3.24
C SER A 357 1.63 19.03 -2.98
N GLY A 358 2.39 18.76 -4.02
CA GLY A 358 3.78 18.31 -3.96
C GLY A 358 4.11 17.36 -5.11
N GLU A 359 5.37 17.29 -5.46
CA GLU A 359 5.91 16.45 -6.53
C GLU A 359 6.15 15.01 -6.06
N PHE A 360 5.12 14.32 -5.63
CA PHE A 360 5.27 12.96 -5.13
C PHE A 360 4.49 11.99 -6.01
N ALA A 361 5.20 11.05 -6.61
CA ALA A 361 4.56 9.82 -7.06
C ALA A 361 4.00 9.09 -5.84
N ARG A 362 2.81 8.53 -5.94
CA ARG A 362 2.23 7.67 -4.93
C ARG A 362 2.19 6.26 -5.48
N THR A 363 2.77 5.32 -4.77
CA THR A 363 3.09 3.99 -5.31
C THR A 363 2.64 2.85 -4.40
N ASP A 364 1.67 2.92 -3.68
CA ASP A 364 0.97 1.85 -2.98
C ASP A 364 0.12 2.40 -1.83
N ALA A 365 -0.88 1.63 -1.43
CA ALA A 365 -1.73 1.97 -0.30
C ALA A 365 -2.18 0.73 0.46
N ALA A 366 -2.20 0.82 1.78
CA ALA A 366 -2.65 -0.27 2.63
C ALA A 366 -3.51 0.24 3.79
N PHE A 367 -4.64 -0.41 4.02
CA PHE A 367 -5.45 -0.19 5.21
C PHE A 367 -4.92 -0.93 6.42
N SER A 368 -4.97 -0.29 7.59
CA SER A 368 -4.88 -0.99 8.86
C SER A 368 -6.05 -2.00 8.99
N ARG A 369 -5.89 -3.00 9.84
CA ARG A 369 -6.99 -3.93 10.17
C ARG A 369 -8.23 -3.14 10.60
N GLY A 370 -9.39 -3.46 10.01
CA GLY A 370 -10.65 -2.74 10.23
C GLY A 370 -10.74 -1.40 9.52
N SER A 371 -9.76 -1.07 8.67
CA SER A 371 -9.75 0.11 7.78
C SER A 371 -9.99 1.46 8.48
N THR A 372 -9.52 1.59 9.72
CA THR A 372 -9.56 2.87 10.45
C THR A 372 -8.52 3.84 9.89
N PHE A 373 -7.37 3.33 9.46
CA PHE A 373 -6.28 4.15 8.91
C PHE A 373 -5.87 3.63 7.54
N LEU A 374 -5.66 4.55 6.61
CA LEU A 374 -5.04 4.30 5.31
C LEU A 374 -3.63 4.87 5.33
N TYR A 375 -2.69 4.10 4.83
CA TYR A 375 -1.31 4.49 4.60
C TYR A 375 -1.06 4.52 3.10
N VAL A 376 -0.38 5.55 2.62
CA VAL A 376 -0.04 5.74 1.20
C VAL A 376 1.45 5.95 1.10
N LEU A 377 2.13 5.08 0.37
CA LEU A 377 3.56 5.19 0.10
C LEU A 377 3.80 6.24 -0.99
N ALA A 378 4.68 7.17 -0.71
CA ALA A 378 5.16 8.16 -1.66
C ALA A 378 6.69 8.08 -1.70
N PRO A 379 7.27 7.35 -2.68
CA PRO A 379 8.71 7.27 -2.85
C PRO A 379 9.29 8.60 -3.30
N LYS A 380 10.59 8.74 -3.12
CA LYS A 380 11.33 9.93 -3.53
C LYS A 380 11.29 10.09 -5.06
N VAL A 381 10.84 11.24 -5.53
CA VAL A 381 10.93 11.66 -6.93
C VAL A 381 11.78 12.94 -6.99
N GLY A 382 12.87 12.92 -7.74
CA GLY A 382 13.75 14.07 -7.92
C GLY A 382 14.73 14.38 -6.77
N PRO A 383 15.68 15.29 -6.98
CA PRO A 383 16.64 15.72 -5.97
C PRO A 383 15.93 16.54 -4.87
N GLY A 384 16.32 16.31 -3.62
CA GLY A 384 15.80 17.08 -2.47
C GLY A 384 14.57 16.50 -1.78
N ASN A 385 13.79 15.64 -2.42
CA ASN A 385 12.62 15.00 -1.81
C ASN A 385 13.01 13.71 -1.04
N ALA A 386 12.36 13.44 0.07
CA ALA A 386 12.52 12.21 0.82
C ALA A 386 11.28 11.33 0.68
N SER A 387 11.47 10.01 0.51
CA SER A 387 10.36 9.06 0.55
C SER A 387 9.60 9.20 1.87
N HIS A 388 8.27 9.07 1.82
CA HIS A 388 7.44 9.10 3.03
C HIS A 388 6.22 8.18 2.89
N ILE A 389 5.60 7.90 4.03
CA ILE A 389 4.31 7.23 4.12
C ILE A 389 3.34 8.26 4.68
N ASP A 390 2.36 8.65 3.89
CA ASP A 390 1.26 9.49 4.34
C ASP A 390 0.28 8.68 5.18
N GLU A 391 -0.14 9.24 6.29
CA GLU A 391 -0.99 8.62 7.29
C GLU A 391 -2.34 9.32 7.31
N TYR A 392 -3.42 8.57 7.07
CA TYR A 392 -4.77 9.09 7.05
C TYR A 392 -5.68 8.31 8.01
N ARG A 393 -6.57 9.02 8.69
CA ARG A 393 -7.71 8.43 9.39
C ARG A 393 -8.93 8.45 8.47
N ARG A 394 -9.55 7.29 8.25
CA ARG A 394 -10.82 7.20 7.52
C ARG A 394 -11.98 7.72 8.39
N THR A 395 -12.83 8.55 7.80
CA THR A 395 -14.07 9.03 8.42
C THR A 395 -15.25 8.11 8.10
N ALA A 396 -16.37 8.26 8.80
CA ALA A 396 -17.54 7.40 8.60
C ALA A 396 -18.13 7.48 7.18
N ASN A 397 -18.03 8.65 6.54
CA ASN A 397 -18.47 8.87 5.15
C ASN A 397 -17.41 8.52 4.10
N GLY A 398 -16.32 7.84 4.49
CA GLY A 398 -15.24 7.43 3.60
C GLY A 398 -14.22 8.52 3.27
N GLY A 399 -14.31 9.72 3.84
CA GLY A 399 -13.26 10.74 3.73
C GLY A 399 -11.96 10.30 4.42
N LEU A 400 -10.86 10.95 4.08
CA LEU A 400 -9.55 10.72 4.67
C LEU A 400 -9.05 12.00 5.34
N LYS A 401 -8.87 11.95 6.65
CA LYS A 401 -8.23 13.03 7.41
C LYS A 401 -6.74 12.74 7.52
N PHE A 402 -5.91 13.62 6.97
CA PHE A 402 -4.46 13.55 7.14
C PHE A 402 -4.09 13.70 8.62
N ILE A 403 -3.26 12.80 9.14
CA ILE A 403 -2.84 12.78 10.54
C ILE A 403 -1.33 12.86 10.71
N GLY A 404 -0.56 12.63 9.65
CA GLY A 404 0.89 12.75 9.66
C GLY A 404 1.54 12.11 8.45
N SER A 405 2.86 12.20 8.42
CA SER A 405 3.71 11.60 7.42
C SER A 405 5.00 11.11 8.09
N THR A 406 5.43 9.91 7.78
CA THR A 406 6.63 9.30 8.36
C THR A 406 7.63 8.94 7.28
N GLN A 407 8.89 9.36 7.47
CA GLN A 407 9.97 9.01 6.55
C GLN A 407 10.50 7.60 6.84
N PRO A 408 10.55 6.72 5.84
CA PRO A 408 11.08 5.36 6.02
C PRO A 408 12.62 5.33 6.14
N GLY A 409 13.30 6.43 5.83
CA GLY A 409 14.76 6.54 5.85
C GLY A 409 15.36 6.63 4.44
N ALA A 410 16.68 6.85 4.35
CA ALA A 410 17.39 7.30 3.14
C ALA A 410 17.38 6.30 1.94
N ASN A 411 16.98 5.04 2.14
CA ASN A 411 17.19 3.97 1.16
C ASN A 411 15.94 3.48 0.44
N ILE A 412 14.82 4.18 0.53
CA ILE A 412 13.65 3.88 -0.28
C ILE A 412 13.69 4.79 -1.49
N GLY A 413 14.14 4.27 -2.62
CA GLY A 413 14.20 4.97 -3.91
C GLY A 413 12.84 4.94 -4.64
N ILE A 414 12.79 5.57 -5.81
CA ILE A 414 11.63 5.61 -6.73
C ILE A 414 11.08 4.21 -7.03
N GLY A 415 11.92 3.18 -6.94
CA GLY A 415 11.57 1.81 -7.24
C GLY A 415 10.94 1.00 -6.12
N ALA A 416 10.61 1.60 -4.99
CA ALA A 416 10.01 0.86 -3.89
C ALA A 416 8.49 0.90 -3.99
N THR A 417 7.89 -0.25 -4.21
CA THR A 417 6.47 -0.53 -4.00
C THR A 417 6.31 -1.63 -2.96
N GLY A 418 5.11 -1.91 -2.56
CA GLY A 418 4.81 -2.86 -1.52
C GLY A 418 4.60 -2.18 -0.18
N LEU A 419 3.34 -2.06 0.19
CA LEU A 419 2.91 -1.53 1.48
C LEU A 419 1.90 -2.48 2.11
N ALA A 420 2.19 -2.97 3.30
CA ALA A 420 1.28 -3.81 4.05
C ALA A 420 1.07 -3.26 5.45
N ALA A 421 -0.17 -3.28 5.94
CA ALA A 421 -0.53 -2.73 7.25
C ALA A 421 -1.38 -3.71 8.07
N ARG A 422 -1.14 -3.71 9.40
CA ARG A 422 -1.93 -4.54 10.30
C ARG A 422 -2.09 -3.92 11.69
#